data_26347f6abd36ba39cebd910c8989564a
#
_entry.id   26347f6abd36ba39cebd910c8989564a
#
_cell.length_a   1.000
_cell.length_b   1.000
_cell.length_c   1.000
_cell.angle_alpha   90.00
_cell.angle_beta   90.00
_cell.angle_gamma   90.00
#
_symmetry.space_group_name_H-M   'P 1'
#
loop_
_entity.id
_entity.type
_entity.pdbx_description
1 polymer ?
#
loop_
_entity_poly.entity_id
_entity_poly.type
_entity_poly.pdbx_seq_one_letter_code
_entity_poly.pdbx_strand_id
1 'polypeptide(L)'
;METIQPVTIERDDTRIEGATLGGALHGPVRIETEGRPVAMIRYTNGVLSGPATYFYPEGNPSAQVQYASGKLDGKALFYYPDGKIQREAHYAHGVLHGVSRTWLADGTLLEEAHYRNGKLHGVLQRFHPNGCLALRQPFNAGKPLEAAKRYTDDRRPLAADGKPLPRWKQWWQSLANPSSA
;
A
#
# COMPACT_ATOMS: atom_id res chain seq x y z
N MET A 1 11.18 7.71 -39.95
CA MET A 1 11.28 6.96 -38.66
C MET A 1 11.46 7.98 -37.56
N GLU A 2 10.62 7.96 -36.55
CA GLU A 2 10.83 8.80 -35.36
C GLU A 2 12.05 8.30 -34.61
N THR A 3 12.95 9.19 -34.26
CA THR A 3 14.20 8.86 -33.56
C THR A 3 14.08 9.28 -32.09
N ILE A 4 14.56 8.42 -31.19
CA ILE A 4 14.67 8.75 -29.77
C ILE A 4 15.75 9.81 -29.62
N GLN A 5 15.42 10.92 -28.95
CA GLN A 5 16.32 12.03 -28.70
C GLN A 5 16.47 12.25 -27.19
N PRO A 6 17.71 12.38 -26.67
CA PRO A 6 17.92 12.72 -25.28
C PRO A 6 17.38 14.12 -24.97
N VAL A 7 16.85 14.32 -23.81
CA VAL A 7 16.36 15.61 -23.31
C VAL A 7 16.83 15.82 -21.89
N THR A 8 17.31 17.03 -21.60
CA THR A 8 17.58 17.52 -20.27
C THR A 8 16.81 18.84 -20.09
N ILE A 9 16.05 18.91 -19.03
CA ILE A 9 15.29 20.12 -18.65
C ILE A 9 15.81 20.54 -17.28
N GLU A 10 16.28 21.79 -17.18
CA GLU A 10 16.70 22.40 -15.92
C GLU A 10 15.78 23.57 -15.62
N ARG A 11 15.23 23.57 -14.42
CA ARG A 11 14.37 24.65 -13.92
C ARG A 11 14.61 24.80 -12.42
N ASP A 12 15.07 25.97 -12.02
CA ASP A 12 15.49 26.25 -10.65
C ASP A 12 16.53 25.18 -10.22
N ASP A 13 16.33 24.53 -9.09
CA ASP A 13 17.20 23.48 -8.57
C ASP A 13 16.82 22.05 -9.06
N THR A 14 15.85 21.96 -9.99
CA THR A 14 15.34 20.68 -10.51
C THR A 14 15.90 20.38 -11.89
N ARG A 15 16.46 19.17 -12.02
CA ARG A 15 16.95 18.61 -13.28
C ARG A 15 16.17 17.37 -13.66
N ILE A 16 15.70 17.33 -14.88
CA ILE A 16 14.96 16.21 -15.46
C ILE A 16 15.76 15.69 -16.64
N GLU A 17 16.19 14.46 -16.58
CA GLU A 17 16.92 13.76 -17.66
C GLU A 17 16.07 12.62 -18.21
N GLY A 18 16.01 12.48 -19.52
CA GLY A 18 15.26 11.44 -20.18
C GLY A 18 15.44 11.44 -21.68
N ALA A 19 14.45 10.92 -22.37
CA ALA A 19 14.42 10.96 -23.83
C ALA A 19 13.00 11.25 -24.32
N THR A 20 12.91 11.74 -25.56
CA THR A 20 11.65 11.96 -26.26
C THR A 20 11.59 11.14 -27.56
N LEU A 21 10.37 10.78 -27.94
CA LEU A 21 10.03 10.19 -29.23
C LEU A 21 8.87 11.00 -29.80
N GLY A 22 9.04 11.60 -30.99
CA GLY A 22 8.04 12.50 -31.56
C GLY A 22 7.70 13.71 -30.69
N GLY A 23 8.65 14.21 -29.87
CA GLY A 23 8.45 15.32 -28.95
C GLY A 23 7.79 14.96 -27.60
N ALA A 24 7.38 13.70 -27.40
CA ALA A 24 6.80 13.23 -26.14
C ALA A 24 7.84 12.42 -25.33
N LEU A 25 7.82 12.52 -24.00
CA LEU A 25 8.70 11.73 -23.14
C LEU A 25 8.53 10.23 -23.41
N HIS A 26 9.66 9.52 -23.58
CA HIS A 26 9.69 8.10 -23.90
C HIS A 26 10.88 7.41 -23.21
N GLY A 27 10.63 6.29 -22.55
CA GLY A 27 11.65 5.56 -21.81
C GLY A 27 11.80 6.03 -20.35
N PRO A 28 12.93 5.74 -19.71
CA PRO A 28 13.22 6.14 -18.35
C PRO A 28 13.48 7.64 -18.26
N VAL A 29 12.98 8.25 -17.18
CA VAL A 29 13.19 9.66 -16.83
C VAL A 29 13.68 9.72 -15.41
N ARG A 30 14.76 10.44 -15.17
CA ARG A 30 15.34 10.74 -13.86
C ARG A 30 15.02 12.18 -13.47
N ILE A 31 14.57 12.36 -12.25
CA ILE A 31 14.28 13.68 -11.67
C ILE A 31 15.15 13.85 -10.44
N GLU A 32 15.88 14.95 -10.40
CA GLU A 32 16.72 15.36 -9.29
C GLU A 32 16.36 16.78 -8.87
N THR A 33 16.49 17.06 -7.56
CA THR A 33 16.38 18.41 -7.01
C THR A 33 17.58 18.63 -6.07
N GLU A 34 18.28 19.75 -6.23
CA GLU A 34 19.53 20.04 -5.50
C GLU A 34 20.58 18.91 -5.62
N GLY A 35 20.65 18.26 -6.81
CA GLY A 35 21.55 17.14 -7.05
C GLY A 35 21.17 15.82 -6.37
N ARG A 36 20.00 15.75 -5.73
CA ARG A 36 19.49 14.56 -5.05
C ARG A 36 18.40 13.90 -5.87
N PRO A 37 18.36 12.56 -5.95
CA PRO A 37 17.31 11.86 -6.68
C PRO A 37 15.96 12.06 -5.98
N VAL A 38 14.95 12.44 -6.77
CA VAL A 38 13.55 12.58 -6.34
C VAL A 38 12.72 11.44 -6.88
N ALA A 39 12.92 11.11 -8.19
CA ALA A 39 12.19 10.03 -8.81
C ALA A 39 12.95 9.45 -10.01
N MET A 40 12.73 8.15 -10.23
CA MET A 40 13.01 7.46 -11.49
C MET A 40 11.67 6.90 -11.98
N ILE A 41 11.20 7.38 -13.11
CA ILE A 41 9.89 7.04 -13.65
C ILE A 41 10.00 6.68 -15.13
N ARG A 42 9.01 5.98 -15.67
CA ARG A 42 9.03 5.57 -17.06
C ARG A 42 7.83 6.11 -17.82
N TYR A 43 8.08 6.55 -19.06
CA TYR A 43 7.07 7.02 -19.99
C TYR A 43 7.02 6.20 -21.26
N THR A 44 5.85 6.12 -21.85
CA THR A 44 5.63 5.63 -23.22
C THR A 44 4.78 6.67 -23.91
N ASN A 45 5.36 7.36 -24.92
CA ASN A 45 4.70 8.43 -25.69
C ASN A 45 3.99 9.47 -24.80
N GLY A 46 4.73 10.01 -23.83
CA GLY A 46 4.23 11.04 -22.89
C GLY A 46 3.35 10.54 -21.75
N VAL A 47 3.02 9.23 -21.70
CA VAL A 47 2.15 8.65 -20.68
C VAL A 47 2.98 7.80 -19.72
N LEU A 48 2.77 7.95 -18.40
CA LEU A 48 3.39 7.11 -17.38
C LEU A 48 3.08 5.63 -17.65
N SER A 49 4.12 4.81 -17.78
CA SER A 49 3.99 3.40 -18.12
C SER A 49 5.21 2.62 -17.63
N GLY A 50 5.00 1.59 -16.82
CA GLY A 50 6.06 0.76 -16.24
C GLY A 50 6.44 1.17 -14.81
N PRO A 51 7.62 0.75 -14.33
CA PRO A 51 8.07 0.98 -12.97
C PRO A 51 8.39 2.44 -12.70
N ALA A 52 8.09 2.87 -11.47
CA ALA A 52 8.52 4.14 -10.92
C ALA A 52 9.05 3.94 -9.50
N THR A 53 10.15 4.62 -9.18
CA THR A 53 10.75 4.69 -7.85
C THR A 53 10.81 6.15 -7.43
N TYR A 54 10.29 6.44 -6.27
CA TYR A 54 10.39 7.73 -5.60
C TYR A 54 11.36 7.60 -4.44
N PHE A 55 12.03 8.69 -4.08
CA PHE A 55 13.09 8.67 -3.09
C PHE A 55 12.81 9.66 -1.95
N TYR A 56 13.31 9.34 -0.78
CA TYR A 56 13.48 10.28 0.31
C TYR A 56 14.66 11.22 0.03
N PRO A 57 14.73 12.39 0.70
CA PRO A 57 15.85 13.32 0.55
C PRO A 57 17.22 12.69 0.83
N GLU A 58 17.26 11.65 1.67
CA GLU A 58 18.47 10.89 2.03
C GLU A 58 18.91 9.91 0.93
N GLY A 59 18.10 9.75 -0.14
CA GLY A 59 18.39 8.90 -1.29
C GLY A 59 17.84 7.47 -1.18
N ASN A 60 17.26 7.08 -0.04
CA ASN A 60 16.57 5.79 0.08
C ASN A 60 15.22 5.81 -0.65
N PRO A 61 14.79 4.69 -1.24
CA PRO A 61 13.45 4.60 -1.82
C PRO A 61 12.35 4.90 -0.80
N SER A 62 11.40 5.77 -1.16
CA SER A 62 10.18 6.04 -0.39
C SER A 62 8.98 5.25 -0.93
N ALA A 63 8.95 5.04 -2.27
CA ALA A 63 7.95 4.20 -2.90
C ALA A 63 8.48 3.55 -4.18
N GLN A 64 8.00 2.33 -4.45
CA GLN A 64 8.16 1.63 -5.72
C GLN A 64 6.79 1.20 -6.20
N VAL A 65 6.41 1.64 -7.39
CA VAL A 65 5.07 1.44 -7.92
C VAL A 65 5.10 1.07 -9.39
N GLN A 66 4.00 0.56 -9.91
CA GLN A 66 3.82 0.26 -11.32
C GLN A 66 2.73 1.15 -11.90
N TYR A 67 2.97 1.66 -13.13
CA TYR A 67 2.00 2.43 -13.90
C TYR A 67 1.63 1.70 -15.20
N ALA A 68 0.35 1.79 -15.55
CA ALA A 68 -0.14 1.46 -16.88
C ALA A 68 -1.10 2.56 -17.33
N SER A 69 -0.89 3.12 -18.53
CA SER A 69 -1.72 4.18 -19.11
C SER A 69 -1.95 5.37 -18.14
N GLY A 70 -0.89 5.81 -17.46
CA GLY A 70 -0.90 6.93 -16.53
C GLY A 70 -1.51 6.67 -15.15
N LYS A 71 -1.94 5.44 -14.87
CA LYS A 71 -2.56 5.06 -13.60
C LYS A 71 -1.74 4.00 -12.88
N LEU A 72 -1.80 4.00 -11.55
CA LEU A 72 -1.23 2.90 -10.77
C LEU A 72 -1.90 1.58 -11.18
N ASP A 73 -1.09 0.58 -11.53
CA ASP A 73 -1.57 -0.74 -11.95
C ASP A 73 -0.53 -1.80 -11.57
N GLY A 74 -0.89 -2.73 -10.70
CA GLY A 74 0.01 -3.72 -10.14
C GLY A 74 0.40 -3.46 -8.70
N LYS A 75 1.53 -4.00 -8.28
CA LYS A 75 2.06 -3.91 -6.92
C LYS A 75 2.66 -2.53 -6.65
N ALA A 76 2.38 -2.01 -5.46
CA ALA A 76 2.99 -0.80 -4.92
C ALA A 76 3.59 -1.11 -3.53
N LEU A 77 4.83 -0.70 -3.33
CA LEU A 77 5.56 -0.78 -2.06
C LEU A 77 5.88 0.62 -1.59
N PHE A 78 5.63 0.88 -0.33
CA PHE A 78 5.99 2.11 0.37
C PHE A 78 6.91 1.76 1.51
N TYR A 79 7.91 2.58 1.75
CA TYR A 79 8.98 2.30 2.69
C TYR A 79 9.05 3.36 3.79
N TYR A 80 9.57 2.97 4.93
CA TYR A 80 10.10 3.89 5.93
C TYR A 80 11.46 4.45 5.48
N PRO A 81 11.94 5.58 6.05
CA PRO A 81 13.27 6.12 5.72
C PRO A 81 14.43 5.16 5.97
N ASP A 82 14.28 4.18 6.89
CA ASP A 82 15.25 3.13 7.16
C ASP A 82 15.22 1.97 6.14
N GLY A 83 14.39 2.08 5.10
CA GLY A 83 14.26 1.10 4.01
C GLY A 83 13.34 -0.09 4.31
N LYS A 84 12.76 -0.19 5.50
CA LYS A 84 11.77 -1.23 5.81
C LYS A 84 10.44 -0.95 5.13
N ILE A 85 9.72 -2.01 4.76
CA ILE A 85 8.40 -1.88 4.16
C ILE A 85 7.42 -1.32 5.20
N GLN A 86 6.79 -0.19 4.87
CA GLN A 86 5.70 0.41 5.61
C GLN A 86 4.35 -0.13 5.12
N ARG A 87 4.18 -0.20 3.80
CA ARG A 87 2.94 -0.66 3.18
C ARG A 87 3.21 -1.39 1.87
N GLU A 88 2.47 -2.46 1.67
CA GLU A 88 2.29 -3.13 0.38
C GLU A 88 0.83 -3.00 -0.04
N ALA A 89 0.57 -2.69 -1.30
CA ALA A 89 -0.77 -2.59 -1.84
C ALA A 89 -0.79 -3.05 -3.30
N HIS A 90 -1.96 -3.48 -3.77
CA HIS A 90 -2.18 -3.78 -5.17
C HIS A 90 -3.21 -2.82 -5.75
N TYR A 91 -2.94 -2.35 -6.95
CA TYR A 91 -3.79 -1.41 -7.68
C TYR A 91 -4.22 -2.01 -9.03
N ALA A 92 -5.41 -1.67 -9.46
CA ALA A 92 -5.88 -1.89 -10.82
C ALA A 92 -6.54 -0.60 -11.31
N HIS A 93 -6.06 -0.07 -12.44
CA HIS A 93 -6.59 1.15 -13.07
C HIS A 93 -6.66 2.37 -12.11
N GLY A 94 -5.70 2.50 -11.19
CA GLY A 94 -5.57 3.60 -10.24
C GLY A 94 -6.31 3.43 -8.92
N VAL A 95 -7.03 2.32 -8.72
CA VAL A 95 -7.76 2.06 -7.47
C VAL A 95 -7.24 0.80 -6.77
N LEU A 96 -7.34 0.75 -5.44
CA LEU A 96 -6.96 -0.43 -4.66
C LEU A 96 -7.75 -1.67 -5.13
N HIS A 97 -7.03 -2.75 -5.41
CA HIS A 97 -7.59 -4.03 -5.85
C HIS A 97 -6.71 -5.18 -5.36
N GLY A 98 -7.25 -6.09 -4.54
CA GLY A 98 -6.46 -7.15 -3.90
C GLY A 98 -6.11 -6.82 -2.46
N VAL A 99 -5.02 -7.39 -1.98
CA VAL A 99 -4.58 -7.25 -0.58
C VAL A 99 -3.76 -5.96 -0.40
N SER A 100 -4.00 -5.27 0.71
CA SER A 100 -3.14 -4.21 1.23
C SER A 100 -2.71 -4.58 2.64
N ARG A 101 -1.41 -4.46 2.93
CA ARG A 101 -0.80 -4.68 4.24
C ARG A 101 -0.04 -3.45 4.67
N THR A 102 -0.12 -3.14 5.96
CA THR A 102 0.63 -2.05 6.58
C THR A 102 1.37 -2.59 7.80
N TRP A 103 2.63 -2.19 7.95
CA TRP A 103 3.49 -2.60 9.05
C TRP A 103 3.97 -1.40 9.85
N LEU A 104 4.30 -1.62 11.12
CA LEU A 104 5.05 -0.70 11.95
C LEU A 104 6.55 -0.74 11.57
N ALA A 105 7.31 0.26 12.02
CA ALA A 105 8.75 0.35 11.75
C ALA A 105 9.58 -0.82 12.34
N ASP A 106 9.07 -1.51 13.34
CA ASP A 106 9.66 -2.74 13.90
C ASP A 106 9.37 -4.00 13.07
N GLY A 107 8.53 -3.89 12.01
CA GLY A 107 8.10 -5.00 11.15
C GLY A 107 6.82 -5.69 11.61
N THR A 108 6.20 -5.26 12.69
CA THR A 108 4.93 -5.82 13.16
C THR A 108 3.81 -5.47 12.18
N LEU A 109 3.04 -6.47 11.73
CA LEU A 109 1.85 -6.24 10.89
C LEU A 109 0.80 -5.47 11.70
N LEU A 110 0.38 -4.30 11.18
CA LEU A 110 -0.62 -3.44 11.81
C LEU A 110 -2.02 -3.65 11.21
N GLU A 111 -2.09 -3.80 9.87
CA GLU A 111 -3.37 -3.96 9.18
C GLU A 111 -3.19 -4.86 7.95
N GLU A 112 -4.16 -5.73 7.71
CA GLU A 112 -4.39 -6.42 6.45
C GLU A 112 -5.83 -6.17 6.00
N ALA A 113 -6.00 -5.69 4.77
CA ALA A 113 -7.30 -5.37 4.21
C ALA A 113 -7.39 -5.88 2.77
N HIS A 114 -8.57 -6.35 2.39
CA HIS A 114 -8.86 -6.78 1.04
C HIS A 114 -9.73 -5.74 0.33
N TYR A 115 -9.37 -5.41 -0.90
CA TYR A 115 -10.06 -4.41 -1.71
C TYR A 115 -10.52 -4.98 -3.05
N ARG A 116 -11.63 -4.49 -3.53
CA ARG A 116 -12.12 -4.71 -4.89
C ARG A 116 -12.68 -3.40 -5.43
N ASN A 117 -12.09 -2.91 -6.54
CA ASN A 117 -12.47 -1.64 -7.17
C ASN A 117 -12.49 -0.46 -6.18
N GLY A 118 -11.44 -0.33 -5.37
CA GLY A 118 -11.27 0.75 -4.39
C GLY A 118 -12.11 0.62 -3.11
N LYS A 119 -12.94 -0.42 -2.98
CA LYS A 119 -13.80 -0.64 -1.81
C LYS A 119 -13.34 -1.85 -1.03
N LEU A 120 -13.45 -1.80 0.29
CA LEU A 120 -13.21 -2.97 1.15
C LEU A 120 -14.11 -4.12 0.70
N HIS A 121 -13.51 -5.28 0.46
CA HIS A 121 -14.19 -6.50 0.01
C HIS A 121 -13.42 -7.73 0.51
N GLY A 122 -13.99 -8.47 1.45
CA GLY A 122 -13.29 -9.50 2.19
C GLY A 122 -13.05 -9.07 3.64
N VAL A 123 -12.03 -9.58 4.28
CA VAL A 123 -11.78 -9.36 5.70
C VAL A 123 -10.79 -8.21 5.90
N LEU A 124 -11.15 -7.28 6.77
CA LEU A 124 -10.24 -6.32 7.39
C LEU A 124 -9.78 -6.88 8.73
N GLN A 125 -8.47 -6.94 8.92
CA GLN A 125 -7.83 -7.30 10.19
C GLN A 125 -6.91 -6.17 10.64
N ARG A 126 -6.94 -5.85 11.94
CA ARG A 126 -5.96 -4.97 12.58
C ARG A 126 -5.31 -5.70 13.73
N PHE A 127 -4.08 -5.36 14.00
CA PHE A 127 -3.27 -6.01 15.01
C PHE A 127 -2.77 -4.98 16.03
N HIS A 128 -2.59 -5.42 17.26
CA HIS A 128 -1.90 -4.66 18.30
C HIS A 128 -0.39 -4.64 18.01
N PRO A 129 0.38 -3.70 18.62
CA PRO A 129 1.84 -3.67 18.46
C PRO A 129 2.56 -4.96 18.87
N ASN A 130 1.95 -5.78 19.74
CA ASN A 130 2.47 -7.09 20.10
C ASN A 130 2.13 -8.22 19.09
N GLY A 131 1.55 -7.86 17.92
CA GLY A 131 1.16 -8.80 16.86
C GLY A 131 -0.14 -9.55 17.11
N CYS A 132 -0.80 -9.38 18.25
CA CYS A 132 -2.10 -10.00 18.51
C CYS A 132 -3.22 -9.32 17.73
N LEU A 133 -4.21 -10.11 17.26
CA LEU A 133 -5.37 -9.57 16.55
C LEU A 133 -6.14 -8.59 17.46
N ALA A 134 -6.36 -7.37 16.96
CA ALA A 134 -7.11 -6.32 17.63
C ALA A 134 -8.55 -6.20 17.12
N LEU A 135 -8.72 -6.38 15.79
CA LEU A 135 -10.01 -6.26 15.12
C LEU A 135 -10.10 -7.18 13.91
N ARG A 136 -11.26 -7.79 13.73
CA ARG A 136 -11.63 -8.52 12.50
C ARG A 136 -13.03 -8.11 12.08
N GLN A 137 -13.18 -7.70 10.83
CA GLN A 137 -14.47 -7.29 10.27
C GLN A 137 -14.55 -7.65 8.79
N PRO A 138 -15.55 -8.44 8.36
CA PRO A 138 -15.80 -8.74 6.97
C PRO A 138 -16.59 -7.61 6.28
N PHE A 139 -16.26 -7.37 5.01
CA PHE A 139 -16.87 -6.36 4.17
C PHE A 139 -17.30 -6.94 2.82
N ASN A 140 -18.36 -6.36 2.25
CA ASN A 140 -18.74 -6.55 0.86
C ASN A 140 -19.04 -5.18 0.22
N ALA A 141 -18.29 -4.86 -0.84
CA ALA A 141 -18.41 -3.60 -1.58
C ALA A 141 -18.41 -2.33 -0.69
N GLY A 142 -17.56 -2.32 0.34
CA GLY A 142 -17.39 -1.22 1.31
C GLY A 142 -18.37 -1.23 2.47
N LYS A 143 -19.35 -2.15 2.48
CA LYS A 143 -20.33 -2.28 3.57
C LYS A 143 -19.92 -3.42 4.52
N PRO A 144 -19.92 -3.23 5.84
CA PRO A 144 -19.67 -4.30 6.77
C PRO A 144 -20.80 -5.34 6.68
N LEU A 145 -20.44 -6.64 6.67
CA LEU A 145 -21.41 -7.74 6.66
C LEU A 145 -21.89 -8.11 8.05
N GLU A 146 -21.05 -7.87 9.05
CA GLU A 146 -21.34 -8.11 10.46
C GLU A 146 -20.63 -7.07 11.34
N ALA A 147 -20.97 -7.02 12.62
CA ALA A 147 -20.27 -6.14 13.57
C ALA A 147 -18.80 -6.54 13.70
N ALA A 148 -17.94 -5.55 13.95
CA ALA A 148 -16.52 -5.81 14.16
C ALA A 148 -16.30 -6.65 15.42
N LYS A 149 -15.56 -7.75 15.29
CA LYS A 149 -15.03 -8.51 16.42
C LYS A 149 -13.75 -7.81 16.87
N ARG A 150 -13.71 -7.43 18.13
CA ARG A 150 -12.57 -6.73 18.74
C ARG A 150 -11.97 -7.57 19.85
N TYR A 151 -10.67 -7.42 20.06
CA TYR A 151 -9.90 -8.19 21.03
C TYR A 151 -8.94 -7.28 21.80
N THR A 152 -8.64 -7.64 23.03
CA THR A 152 -7.55 -7.04 23.80
C THR A 152 -6.19 -7.52 23.28
N ASP A 153 -5.11 -6.88 23.72
CA ASP A 153 -3.72 -7.26 23.41
C ASP A 153 -3.32 -8.64 23.97
N ASP A 154 -4.05 -9.15 24.97
CA ASP A 154 -3.95 -10.51 25.51
C ASP A 154 -4.99 -11.48 24.87
N ARG A 155 -5.52 -11.16 23.69
CA ARG A 155 -6.43 -11.95 22.86
C ARG A 155 -7.83 -12.21 23.44
N ARG A 156 -8.27 -11.49 24.45
CA ARG A 156 -9.63 -11.62 24.96
C ARG A 156 -10.64 -10.89 24.09
N PRO A 157 -11.75 -11.53 23.67
CA PRO A 157 -12.80 -10.85 22.93
C PRO A 157 -13.41 -9.72 23.75
N LEU A 158 -13.74 -8.62 23.11
CA LEU A 158 -14.46 -7.49 23.69
C LEU A 158 -15.95 -7.61 23.40
N ALA A 159 -16.77 -7.27 24.40
CA ALA A 159 -18.21 -7.07 24.23
C ALA A 159 -18.49 -5.77 23.42
N ALA A 160 -19.76 -5.54 23.07
CA ALA A 160 -20.16 -4.34 22.33
C ALA A 160 -19.90 -3.03 23.12
N ASP A 161 -19.88 -3.08 24.44
CA ASP A 161 -19.52 -1.98 25.33
C ASP A 161 -18.01 -1.75 25.49
N GLY A 162 -17.19 -2.52 24.76
CA GLY A 162 -15.73 -2.45 24.78
C GLY A 162 -15.06 -3.12 25.97
N LYS A 163 -15.80 -3.78 26.87
CA LYS A 163 -15.23 -4.51 28.00
C LYS A 163 -14.84 -5.93 27.62
N PRO A 164 -13.73 -6.47 28.18
CA PRO A 164 -13.36 -7.86 27.94
C PRO A 164 -14.45 -8.83 28.40
N LEU A 165 -14.78 -9.79 27.53
CA LEU A 165 -15.72 -10.84 27.91
C LEU A 165 -15.15 -11.69 29.06
N PRO A 166 -15.97 -12.04 30.08
CA PRO A 166 -15.55 -12.95 31.14
C PRO A 166 -15.12 -14.32 30.58
N ARG A 167 -14.13 -14.97 31.19
CA ARG A 167 -13.57 -16.25 30.73
C ARG A 167 -14.61 -17.34 30.51
N TRP A 168 -15.65 -17.41 31.35
CA TRP A 168 -16.71 -18.39 31.22
C TRP A 168 -17.59 -18.17 29.96
N LYS A 169 -17.82 -16.92 29.53
CA LYS A 169 -18.55 -16.60 28.28
C LYS A 169 -17.71 -17.00 27.04
N GLN A 170 -16.40 -16.89 27.10
CA GLN A 170 -15.51 -17.34 26.01
C GLN A 170 -15.60 -18.85 25.82
N TRP A 171 -15.63 -19.62 26.90
CA TRP A 171 -15.76 -21.08 26.86
C TRP A 171 -17.08 -21.51 26.19
N TRP A 172 -18.20 -20.85 26.49
CA TRP A 172 -19.48 -21.13 25.83
C TRP A 172 -19.47 -20.82 24.32
N GLN A 173 -18.81 -19.74 23.87
CA GLN A 173 -18.69 -19.40 22.47
C GLN A 173 -17.85 -20.40 21.67
N SER A 174 -16.79 -20.96 22.28
CA SER A 174 -15.98 -22.00 21.64
C SER A 174 -16.72 -23.34 21.50
N LEU A 175 -17.65 -23.65 22.38
CA LEU A 175 -18.51 -24.84 22.29
C LEU A 175 -19.65 -24.67 21.27
N ALA A 176 -20.15 -23.44 21.08
CA ALA A 176 -21.21 -23.13 20.13
C ALA A 176 -20.75 -23.03 18.66
N ASN A 177 -19.43 -22.85 18.43
CA ASN A 177 -18.83 -22.77 17.07
C ASN A 177 -17.54 -23.61 17.01
N PRO A 178 -17.61 -24.94 16.87
CA PRO A 178 -16.44 -25.81 16.81
C PRO A 178 -15.62 -25.69 15.51
N SER A 179 -16.06 -24.87 14.52
CA SER A 179 -15.43 -24.76 13.19
C SER A 179 -14.39 -23.61 13.06
N SER A 180 -13.93 -23.00 14.16
CA SER A 180 -12.97 -21.89 14.15
C SER A 180 -11.70 -22.17 14.94
N ALA A 181 -11.26 -23.44 14.99
CA ALA A 181 -9.95 -23.85 15.51
C ALA A 181 -8.96 -24.09 14.36
#